data_6f297897161bbe2bdb47184fabdf29ba
#
_entry.id   6f297897161bbe2bdb47184fabdf29ba
#
_cell.length_a   1.000
_cell.length_b   1.000
_cell.length_c   1.000
_cell.angle_alpha   90.00
_cell.angle_beta   90.00
_cell.angle_gamma   90.00
#
_symmetry.space_group_name_H-M   'P 1'
#
loop_
_entity.id
_entity.type
_entity.pdbx_description
1 polymer ?
#
loop_
_entity_poly.entity_id
_entity_poly.type
_entity_poly.pdbx_seq_one_letter_code
_entity_poly.pdbx_strand_id
1 'polypeptide(L)'
;MTEVKKTYKHYVDGKFVRSESGKVYAIDLKKEKYEIPLTSKKDLRDAVTSSKAGFAKWNSLTMYNKSQILYRLSEMIEGNKESYIALLQQHGLTKNDSKNDVEDAVNTIIWYAGIVDKWEQLTGNLNPVAGEYFNISHQEPIGVTFSLSSDDISLNSLVKSFLPAMSVGCSVISFTNQNAVLALKLSEDINNSDFPSGSLNILTGNFENIVEDVGAH
;
A
#
# COMPACT_ATOMS: atom_id res chain seq x y z
N MET A 1 -24.55 -3.75 26.82
CA MET A 1 -24.18 -2.60 25.99
C MET A 1 -24.07 -3.08 24.56
N THR A 2 -24.73 -2.45 23.62
CA THR A 2 -24.62 -2.78 22.20
C THR A 2 -23.27 -2.26 21.73
N GLU A 3 -22.34 -3.16 21.42
CA GLU A 3 -21.03 -2.79 20.92
C GLU A 3 -21.17 -2.20 19.51
N VAL A 4 -20.66 -0.98 19.31
CA VAL A 4 -20.69 -0.31 18.01
C VAL A 4 -19.58 -0.91 17.17
N LYS A 5 -19.94 -1.71 16.16
CA LYS A 5 -18.96 -2.32 15.24
C LYS A 5 -18.38 -1.27 14.30
N LYS A 6 -17.06 -1.37 14.06
CA LYS A 6 -16.34 -0.54 13.10
C LYS A 6 -16.82 -0.86 11.68
N THR A 7 -17.12 0.17 10.89
CA THR A 7 -17.40 0.04 9.46
C THR A 7 -16.11 0.20 8.67
N TYR A 8 -15.70 -0.85 8.00
CA TYR A 8 -14.54 -0.83 7.11
C TYR A 8 -14.88 -0.19 5.77
N LYS A 9 -13.93 0.54 5.18
CA LYS A 9 -14.09 1.31 3.94
C LYS A 9 -12.84 1.20 3.11
N HIS A 10 -12.95 1.30 1.78
CA HIS A 10 -11.80 1.48 0.91
C HIS A 10 -11.04 2.77 1.27
N TYR A 11 -9.75 2.80 0.99
CA TYR A 11 -8.95 4.01 1.10
C TYR A 11 -8.61 4.51 -0.30
N VAL A 12 -9.23 5.60 -0.71
CA VAL A 12 -9.07 6.19 -2.05
C VAL A 12 -8.99 7.70 -1.93
N ASP A 13 -8.06 8.30 -2.65
CA ASP A 13 -7.82 9.75 -2.66
C ASP A 13 -7.58 10.37 -1.26
N GLY A 14 -6.90 9.64 -0.38
CA GLY A 14 -6.68 10.08 0.99
C GLY A 14 -7.96 10.07 1.87
N LYS A 15 -8.99 9.31 1.48
CA LYS A 15 -10.29 9.27 2.15
C LYS A 15 -10.78 7.84 2.34
N PHE A 16 -11.57 7.65 3.40
CA PHE A 16 -12.25 6.39 3.65
C PHE A 16 -13.63 6.41 2.97
N VAL A 17 -13.76 5.68 1.86
CA VAL A 17 -14.98 5.66 1.04
C VAL A 17 -15.68 4.30 1.10
N ARG A 18 -17.01 4.29 1.08
CA ARG A 18 -17.78 3.06 0.92
C ARG A 18 -17.73 2.62 -0.54
N SER A 19 -17.80 1.29 -0.79
CA SER A 19 -18.01 0.80 -2.14
C SER A 19 -19.28 1.41 -2.72
N GLU A 20 -19.22 1.86 -3.96
CA GLU A 20 -20.37 2.45 -4.67
C GLU A 20 -21.54 1.47 -4.77
N SER A 21 -21.25 0.17 -4.94
CA SER A 21 -22.25 -0.87 -4.98
C SER A 21 -22.92 -1.15 -3.63
N GLY A 22 -22.35 -0.66 -2.53
CA GLY A 22 -22.74 -0.99 -1.16
C GLY A 22 -22.52 -2.46 -0.77
N LYS A 23 -21.94 -3.28 -1.67
CA LYS A 23 -21.70 -4.71 -1.40
C LYS A 23 -20.52 -4.89 -0.46
N VAL A 24 -20.65 -5.89 0.39
CA VAL A 24 -19.60 -6.32 1.33
C VAL A 24 -19.41 -7.82 1.24
N TYR A 25 -18.24 -8.30 1.66
CA TYR A 25 -18.01 -9.72 1.93
C TYR A 25 -17.52 -9.88 3.37
N ALA A 26 -17.65 -11.06 3.91
CA ALA A 26 -17.31 -11.34 5.30
C ALA A 26 -15.94 -12.01 5.39
N ILE A 27 -15.15 -11.56 6.35
CA ILE A 27 -13.96 -12.28 6.84
C ILE A 27 -14.24 -12.67 8.28
N ASP A 28 -14.28 -13.98 8.52
CA ASP A 28 -14.50 -14.53 9.86
C ASP A 28 -13.14 -14.78 10.52
N LEU A 29 -12.81 -13.97 11.53
CA LEU A 29 -11.65 -14.15 12.39
C LEU A 29 -12.12 -14.80 13.72
N LYS A 30 -11.22 -15.44 14.46
CA LYS A 30 -11.49 -16.30 15.63
C LYS A 30 -12.61 -15.84 16.59
N LYS A 31 -12.87 -14.54 16.70
CA LYS A 31 -13.85 -13.99 17.67
C LYS A 31 -14.83 -13.01 17.03
N GLU A 32 -14.59 -12.57 15.82
CA GLU A 32 -15.33 -11.49 15.20
C GLU A 32 -15.54 -11.72 13.70
N LYS A 33 -16.67 -11.24 13.21
CA LYS A 33 -16.99 -11.21 11.80
C LYS A 33 -16.84 -9.78 11.30
N TYR A 34 -16.01 -9.62 10.28
CA TYR A 34 -15.69 -8.34 9.65
C TYR A 34 -16.43 -8.22 8.33
N GLU A 35 -17.16 -7.14 8.14
CA GLU A 35 -17.80 -6.79 6.86
C GLU A 35 -16.86 -5.85 6.08
N ILE A 36 -16.31 -6.37 4.99
CA ILE A 36 -15.29 -5.71 4.18
C ILE A 36 -15.93 -5.25 2.87
N PRO A 37 -15.66 -4.01 2.42
CA PRO A 37 -16.22 -3.52 1.17
C PRO A 37 -15.70 -4.34 -0.02
N LEU A 38 -16.64 -4.69 -0.93
CA LEU A 38 -16.33 -5.38 -2.18
C LEU A 38 -16.16 -4.34 -3.29
N THR A 39 -14.98 -4.31 -3.91
CA THR A 39 -14.66 -3.40 -5.01
C THR A 39 -15.60 -3.61 -6.21
N SER A 40 -16.22 -2.55 -6.68
CA SER A 40 -16.96 -2.49 -7.94
C SER A 40 -16.07 -1.94 -9.07
N LYS A 41 -16.52 -2.10 -10.33
CA LYS A 41 -15.85 -1.48 -11.51
C LYS A 41 -15.70 0.04 -11.36
N LYS A 42 -16.67 0.70 -10.74
CA LYS A 42 -16.60 2.15 -10.50
C LYS A 42 -15.60 2.50 -9.43
N ASP A 43 -15.52 1.72 -8.34
CA ASP A 43 -14.50 1.93 -7.30
C ASP A 43 -13.08 1.81 -7.89
N LEU A 44 -12.85 0.82 -8.78
CA LEU A 44 -11.58 0.66 -9.47
C LEU A 44 -11.27 1.88 -10.36
N ARG A 45 -12.23 2.32 -11.20
CA ARG A 45 -12.07 3.49 -12.06
C ARG A 45 -11.77 4.76 -11.27
N ASP A 46 -12.46 4.96 -10.15
CA ASP A 46 -12.26 6.11 -9.28
C ASP A 46 -10.87 6.06 -8.62
N ALA A 47 -10.40 4.87 -8.22
CA ALA A 47 -9.04 4.65 -7.71
C ALA A 47 -7.97 4.92 -8.79
N VAL A 48 -8.18 4.48 -10.04
CA VAL A 48 -7.27 4.76 -11.16
C VAL A 48 -7.20 6.26 -11.44
N THR A 49 -8.35 6.94 -11.45
CA THR A 49 -8.40 8.40 -11.63
C THR A 49 -7.66 9.13 -10.51
N SER A 50 -7.88 8.72 -9.28
CA SER A 50 -7.16 9.23 -8.11
C SER A 50 -5.65 8.96 -8.20
N SER A 51 -5.26 7.73 -8.60
CA SER A 51 -3.83 7.38 -8.74
C SER A 51 -3.12 8.18 -9.82
N LYS A 52 -3.78 8.50 -10.94
CA LYS A 52 -3.19 9.39 -11.98
C LYS A 52 -2.89 10.77 -11.41
N ALA A 53 -3.80 11.35 -10.65
CA ALA A 53 -3.56 12.63 -9.97
C ALA A 53 -2.52 12.51 -8.84
N GLY A 54 -2.56 11.43 -8.08
CA GLY A 54 -1.63 11.12 -7.00
C GLY A 54 -0.21 10.87 -7.49
N PHE A 55 -0.06 10.27 -8.68
CA PHE A 55 1.24 10.09 -9.33
C PHE A 55 1.97 11.42 -9.54
N ALA A 56 1.29 12.42 -10.10
CA ALA A 56 1.89 13.72 -10.30
C ALA A 56 2.37 14.37 -9.00
N LYS A 57 1.58 14.25 -7.92
CA LYS A 57 1.94 14.75 -6.60
C LYS A 57 3.12 13.99 -5.99
N TRP A 58 3.07 12.65 -6.01
CA TRP A 58 4.11 11.81 -5.44
C TRP A 58 5.43 11.95 -6.19
N ASN A 59 5.38 11.95 -7.53
CA ASN A 59 6.57 12.08 -8.36
C ASN A 59 7.25 13.44 -8.23
N SER A 60 6.49 14.51 -7.95
CA SER A 60 7.05 15.87 -7.76
C SER A 60 7.78 16.05 -6.42
N LEU A 61 7.62 15.14 -5.47
CA LEU A 61 8.36 15.19 -4.20
C LEU A 61 9.83 14.85 -4.43
N THR A 62 10.71 15.51 -3.67
CA THR A 62 12.12 15.12 -3.62
C THR A 62 12.27 13.71 -3.04
N MET A 63 13.33 12.99 -3.39
CA MET A 63 13.62 11.67 -2.82
C MET A 63 13.72 11.72 -1.29
N TYR A 64 14.29 12.81 -0.76
CA TYR A 64 14.33 13.05 0.69
C TYR A 64 12.91 13.12 1.31
N ASN A 65 11.99 13.88 0.71
CA ASN A 65 10.62 13.97 1.23
C ASN A 65 9.89 12.63 1.15
N LYS A 66 10.06 11.86 0.07
CA LYS A 66 9.51 10.50 -0.03
C LYS A 66 10.05 9.59 1.08
N SER A 67 11.36 9.65 1.34
CA SER A 67 12.00 8.93 2.44
C SER A 67 11.38 9.28 3.79
N GLN A 68 11.18 10.58 4.09
CA GLN A 68 10.57 11.04 5.34
C GLN A 68 9.12 10.53 5.52
N ILE A 69 8.34 10.50 4.46
CA ILE A 69 6.96 9.97 4.50
C ILE A 69 6.97 8.47 4.81
N LEU A 70 7.90 7.70 4.22
CA LEU A 70 8.05 6.28 4.53
C LEU A 70 8.52 6.06 5.97
N TYR A 71 9.48 6.85 6.48
CA TYR A 71 9.85 6.80 7.90
C TYR A 71 8.67 7.11 8.81
N ARG A 72 7.84 8.11 8.44
CA ARG A 72 6.63 8.42 9.20
C ARG A 72 5.65 7.25 9.24
N LEU A 73 5.49 6.52 8.15
CA LEU A 73 4.68 5.30 8.13
C LEU A 73 5.23 4.24 9.10
N SER A 74 6.55 4.04 9.14
CA SER A 74 7.16 3.09 10.09
C SER A 74 6.91 3.48 11.55
N GLU A 75 6.98 4.78 11.87
CA GLU A 75 6.65 5.31 13.21
C GLU A 75 5.18 5.06 13.58
N MET A 76 4.25 5.25 12.64
CA MET A 76 2.83 5.01 12.88
C MET A 76 2.56 3.53 13.16
N ILE A 77 3.15 2.62 12.39
CA ILE A 77 3.02 1.17 12.61
C ILE A 77 3.64 0.76 13.94
N GLU A 78 4.84 1.25 14.27
CA GLU A 78 5.49 0.96 15.55
C GLU A 78 4.64 1.48 16.73
N GLY A 79 4.07 2.68 16.63
CA GLY A 79 3.15 3.23 17.62
C GLY A 79 1.87 2.40 17.80
N ASN A 80 1.41 1.71 16.76
CA ASN A 80 0.24 0.85 16.74
C ASN A 80 0.56 -0.65 16.83
N LYS A 81 1.79 -1.03 17.15
CA LYS A 81 2.34 -2.40 17.13
C LYS A 81 1.44 -3.43 17.80
N GLU A 82 1.01 -3.17 19.02
CA GLU A 82 0.17 -4.13 19.79
C GLU A 82 -1.18 -4.39 19.10
N SER A 83 -1.73 -3.39 18.42
CA SER A 83 -2.97 -3.52 17.66
C SER A 83 -2.79 -4.45 16.45
N TYR A 84 -1.67 -4.37 15.74
CA TYR A 84 -1.32 -5.25 14.63
C TYR A 84 -1.06 -6.67 15.10
N ILE A 85 -0.29 -6.83 16.19
CA ILE A 85 -0.04 -8.15 16.81
C ILE A 85 -1.36 -8.82 17.19
N ALA A 86 -2.26 -8.08 17.84
CA ALA A 86 -3.56 -8.62 18.22
C ALA A 86 -4.40 -9.06 17.00
N LEU A 87 -4.38 -8.27 15.91
CA LEU A 87 -5.09 -8.57 14.69
C LEU A 87 -4.52 -9.80 13.97
N LEU A 88 -3.19 -9.92 13.86
CA LEU A 88 -2.52 -11.09 13.29
C LEU A 88 -2.81 -12.37 14.09
N GLN A 89 -2.89 -12.27 15.43
CA GLN A 89 -3.29 -13.39 16.28
C GLN A 89 -4.77 -13.79 16.07
N GLN A 90 -5.65 -12.84 15.75
CA GLN A 90 -7.04 -13.16 15.37
C GLN A 90 -7.07 -13.92 14.04
N HIS A 91 -6.20 -13.61 13.10
CA HIS A 91 -6.00 -14.37 11.87
C HIS A 91 -5.39 -15.76 12.08
N GLY A 92 -4.88 -16.07 13.26
CA GLY A 92 -4.39 -17.41 13.61
C GLY A 92 -2.90 -17.54 13.81
N LEU A 93 -2.12 -16.48 13.65
CA LEU A 93 -0.69 -16.51 13.91
C LEU A 93 -0.41 -16.68 15.41
N THR A 94 0.76 -17.25 15.75
CA THR A 94 1.24 -17.27 17.13
C THR A 94 1.62 -15.85 17.57
N LYS A 95 1.72 -15.61 18.87
CA LYS A 95 2.16 -14.31 19.39
C LYS A 95 3.55 -13.93 18.90
N ASN A 96 4.46 -14.90 18.83
CA ASN A 96 5.83 -14.68 18.39
C ASN A 96 5.90 -14.37 16.90
N ASP A 97 5.19 -15.12 16.05
CA ASP A 97 5.14 -14.88 14.61
C ASP A 97 4.48 -13.53 14.30
N SER A 98 3.41 -13.17 15.02
CA SER A 98 2.75 -11.87 14.88
C SER A 98 3.69 -10.71 15.23
N LYS A 99 4.48 -10.87 16.31
CA LYS A 99 5.46 -9.86 16.70
C LYS A 99 6.57 -9.72 15.65
N ASN A 100 7.12 -10.84 15.20
CA ASN A 100 8.18 -10.84 14.16
C ASN A 100 7.67 -10.23 12.86
N ASP A 101 6.47 -10.56 12.42
CA ASP A 101 5.88 -10.02 11.17
C ASP A 101 5.72 -8.50 11.22
N VAL A 102 5.30 -7.94 12.36
CA VAL A 102 5.20 -6.48 12.53
C VAL A 102 6.60 -5.83 12.55
N GLU A 103 7.56 -6.43 13.25
CA GLU A 103 8.95 -5.95 13.27
C GLU A 103 9.59 -5.99 11.88
N ASP A 104 9.35 -7.06 11.13
CA ASP A 104 9.81 -7.20 9.75
C ASP A 104 9.16 -6.18 8.81
N ALA A 105 7.87 -5.88 9.01
CA ALA A 105 7.18 -4.84 8.23
C ALA A 105 7.80 -3.45 8.48
N VAL A 106 8.03 -3.09 9.75
CA VAL A 106 8.71 -1.84 10.12
C VAL A 106 10.11 -1.76 9.51
N ASN A 107 10.91 -2.83 9.66
CA ASN A 107 12.25 -2.90 9.10
C ASN A 107 12.25 -2.81 7.56
N THR A 108 11.28 -3.44 6.90
CA THR A 108 11.10 -3.35 5.45
C THR A 108 10.82 -1.92 5.01
N ILE A 109 9.92 -1.20 5.70
CA ILE A 109 9.62 0.20 5.38
C ILE A 109 10.86 1.09 5.57
N ILE A 110 11.59 0.92 6.68
CA ILE A 110 12.83 1.65 6.95
C ILE A 110 13.88 1.37 5.87
N TRP A 111 14.01 0.12 5.43
CA TRP A 111 14.94 -0.23 4.35
C TRP A 111 14.58 0.50 3.05
N TYR A 112 13.29 0.49 2.65
CA TYR A 112 12.83 1.22 1.46
C TYR A 112 12.99 2.72 1.61
N ALA A 113 12.71 3.29 2.78
CA ALA A 113 12.98 4.71 3.07
C ALA A 113 14.45 5.07 2.83
N GLY A 114 15.37 4.19 3.25
CA GLY A 114 16.82 4.38 3.03
C GLY A 114 17.26 4.20 1.58
N ILE A 115 16.55 3.36 0.79
CA ILE A 115 16.86 3.15 -0.63
C ILE A 115 16.36 4.29 -1.50
N VAL A 116 15.17 4.84 -1.21
CA VAL A 116 14.59 5.96 -1.98
C VAL A 116 15.60 7.11 -2.14
N ASP A 117 16.29 7.47 -1.08
CA ASP A 117 17.29 8.53 -1.06
C ASP A 117 18.55 8.23 -1.91
N LYS A 118 18.80 6.95 -2.21
CA LYS A 118 19.99 6.48 -2.93
C LYS A 118 19.68 5.94 -4.32
N TRP A 119 18.40 5.88 -4.70
CA TRP A 119 17.96 5.20 -5.91
C TRP A 119 18.67 5.69 -7.17
N GLU A 120 18.73 7.01 -7.38
CA GLU A 120 19.38 7.59 -8.55
C GLU A 120 20.87 7.25 -8.61
N GLN A 121 21.56 7.16 -7.48
CA GLN A 121 22.97 6.80 -7.39
C GLN A 121 23.21 5.31 -7.69
N LEU A 122 22.27 4.44 -7.30
CA LEU A 122 22.37 3.00 -7.50
C LEU A 122 22.03 2.58 -8.93
N THR A 123 21.15 3.31 -9.60
CA THR A 123 20.63 2.95 -10.93
C THR A 123 21.13 3.86 -12.06
N GLY A 124 21.68 5.03 -11.73
CA GLY A 124 22.28 5.93 -12.70
C GLY A 124 23.57 5.36 -13.27
N ASN A 125 23.67 5.27 -14.60
CA ASN A 125 24.84 4.76 -15.29
C ASN A 125 25.39 5.77 -16.29
N LEU A 126 26.70 5.98 -16.25
CA LEU A 126 27.47 6.56 -17.34
C LEU A 126 27.80 5.44 -18.32
N ASN A 127 27.18 5.46 -19.50
CA ASN A 127 27.38 4.44 -20.51
C ASN A 127 28.66 4.69 -21.30
N PRO A 128 29.45 3.65 -21.63
CA PRO A 128 30.62 3.80 -22.48
C PRO A 128 30.20 4.17 -23.91
N VAL A 129 30.85 5.18 -24.47
CA VAL A 129 30.67 5.63 -25.87
C VAL A 129 32.00 5.90 -26.52
N ALA A 130 32.10 5.67 -27.83
CA ALA A 130 33.26 6.04 -28.61
C ALA A 130 33.17 7.55 -28.96
N GLY A 131 34.05 8.36 -28.35
CA GLY A 131 34.12 9.81 -28.59
C GLY A 131 33.96 10.67 -27.34
N GLU A 132 33.92 11.96 -27.51
CA GLU A 132 33.85 12.98 -26.46
C GLU A 132 32.39 13.29 -26.08
N TYR A 133 31.60 12.23 -25.76
CA TYR A 133 30.19 12.36 -25.39
C TYR A 133 29.93 11.77 -24.01
N PHE A 134 28.98 12.37 -23.27
CA PHE A 134 28.39 11.78 -22.10
C PHE A 134 27.07 11.10 -22.48
N ASN A 135 26.98 9.81 -22.20
CA ASN A 135 25.74 9.04 -22.37
C ASN A 135 25.30 8.50 -21.00
N ILE A 136 24.16 8.97 -20.52
CA ILE A 136 23.67 8.68 -19.17
C ILE A 136 22.31 7.98 -19.29
N SER A 137 22.16 6.86 -18.60
CA SER A 137 20.85 6.24 -18.37
C SER A 137 20.22 6.80 -17.11
N HIS A 138 19.00 7.25 -17.22
CA HIS A 138 18.18 7.73 -16.12
C HIS A 138 16.90 6.90 -16.01
N GLN A 139 16.54 6.50 -14.78
CA GLN A 139 15.33 5.72 -14.52
C GLN A 139 14.17 6.65 -14.21
N GLU A 140 13.03 6.43 -14.84
CA GLU A 140 11.79 7.17 -14.59
C GLU A 140 10.68 6.24 -14.13
N PRO A 141 9.78 6.71 -13.24
CA PRO A 141 8.63 5.91 -12.82
C PRO A 141 7.64 5.71 -13.98
N ILE A 142 7.12 4.52 -14.12
CA ILE A 142 6.18 4.17 -15.20
C ILE A 142 4.78 4.76 -15.02
N GLY A 143 4.46 5.34 -13.86
CA GLY A 143 3.16 5.97 -13.59
C GLY A 143 2.35 5.25 -12.53
N VAL A 144 1.10 4.91 -12.86
CA VAL A 144 0.20 4.16 -11.97
C VAL A 144 0.51 2.67 -12.04
N THR A 145 0.64 2.03 -10.90
CA THR A 145 0.80 0.58 -10.78
C THR A 145 -0.35 -0.03 -10.02
N PHE A 146 -0.80 -1.20 -10.45
CA PHE A 146 -1.73 -2.03 -9.71
C PHE A 146 -0.96 -3.17 -9.06
N SER A 147 -1.08 -3.30 -7.74
CA SER A 147 -0.38 -4.31 -6.96
C SER A 147 -1.38 -5.26 -6.29
N LEU A 148 -1.21 -6.54 -6.52
CA LEU A 148 -1.97 -7.59 -5.85
C LEU A 148 -1.13 -8.11 -4.68
N SER A 149 -1.67 -8.02 -3.45
CA SER A 149 -1.00 -8.59 -2.29
C SER A 149 -1.09 -10.12 -2.30
N SER A 150 -0.08 -10.76 -1.69
CA SER A 150 -0.12 -12.20 -1.42
C SER A 150 -1.35 -12.59 -0.59
N ASP A 151 -1.81 -13.83 -0.73
CA ASP A 151 -2.85 -14.41 0.12
C ASP A 151 -2.33 -14.81 1.52
N ASP A 152 -1.01 -14.78 1.73
CA ASP A 152 -0.42 -15.01 3.05
C ASP A 152 -0.83 -13.90 4.02
N ILE A 153 -1.30 -14.29 5.20
CA ILE A 153 -1.65 -13.34 6.25
C ILE A 153 -0.37 -12.77 6.86
N SER A 154 0.00 -11.57 6.41
CA SER A 154 1.23 -10.91 6.82
C SER A 154 1.17 -9.40 6.54
N LEU A 155 1.51 -8.60 7.54
CA LEU A 155 1.69 -7.16 7.39
C LEU A 155 2.93 -6.87 6.53
N ASN A 156 4.01 -7.64 6.70
CA ASN A 156 5.24 -7.48 5.93
C ASN A 156 5.02 -7.78 4.44
N SER A 157 4.29 -8.84 4.09
CA SER A 157 3.92 -9.12 2.70
C SER A 157 3.06 -8.01 2.11
N LEU A 158 2.14 -7.46 2.89
CA LEU A 158 1.28 -6.36 2.47
C LEU A 158 2.09 -5.10 2.14
N VAL A 159 3.02 -4.67 3.01
CA VAL A 159 3.84 -3.49 2.71
C VAL A 159 4.80 -3.73 1.55
N LYS A 160 5.34 -4.93 1.39
CA LYS A 160 6.17 -5.32 0.25
C LYS A 160 5.42 -5.27 -1.08
N SER A 161 4.10 -5.39 -1.08
CA SER A 161 3.32 -5.34 -2.31
C SER A 161 3.33 -3.95 -2.98
N PHE A 162 3.47 -2.86 -2.22
CA PHE A 162 3.41 -1.50 -2.78
C PHE A 162 4.72 -0.70 -2.64
N LEU A 163 5.56 -0.99 -1.66
CA LEU A 163 6.77 -0.22 -1.40
C LEU A 163 7.74 -0.15 -2.58
N PRO A 164 8.04 -1.25 -3.32
CA PRO A 164 8.98 -1.19 -4.44
C PRO A 164 8.57 -0.16 -5.51
N ALA A 165 7.31 -0.18 -5.91
CA ALA A 165 6.80 0.75 -6.91
C ALA A 165 6.76 2.20 -6.40
N MET A 166 6.37 2.40 -5.14
CA MET A 166 6.37 3.74 -4.53
C MET A 166 7.78 4.30 -4.37
N SER A 167 8.75 3.46 -4.04
CA SER A 167 10.15 3.87 -3.85
C SER A 167 10.76 4.49 -5.10
N VAL A 168 10.36 4.02 -6.28
CA VAL A 168 10.81 4.55 -7.57
C VAL A 168 9.92 5.66 -8.12
N GLY A 169 8.93 6.13 -7.36
CA GLY A 169 8.10 7.29 -7.72
C GLY A 169 6.75 6.96 -8.35
N CYS A 170 6.37 5.69 -8.51
CA CYS A 170 5.04 5.30 -8.98
C CYS A 170 3.96 5.57 -7.92
N SER A 171 2.73 5.84 -8.35
CA SER A 171 1.55 5.71 -7.50
C SER A 171 1.02 4.29 -7.55
N VAL A 172 0.38 3.83 -6.46
CA VAL A 172 -0.03 2.44 -6.33
C VAL A 172 -1.51 2.31 -5.96
N ILE A 173 -2.18 1.38 -6.63
CA ILE A 173 -3.45 0.81 -6.19
C ILE A 173 -3.12 -0.57 -5.63
N SER A 174 -3.14 -0.70 -4.31
CA SER A 174 -2.92 -1.98 -3.62
C SER A 174 -4.27 -2.69 -3.47
N PHE A 175 -4.34 -3.91 -3.98
CA PHE A 175 -5.55 -4.73 -3.91
C PHE A 175 -5.29 -5.99 -3.09
N THR A 176 -6.22 -6.31 -2.21
CA THR A 176 -6.11 -7.49 -1.37
C THR A 176 -7.46 -8.15 -1.09
N ASN A 177 -7.43 -9.46 -0.85
CA ASN A 177 -8.57 -10.24 -0.41
C ASN A 177 -8.39 -10.70 1.03
N GLN A 178 -7.51 -11.64 1.28
CA GLN A 178 -7.33 -12.28 2.60
C GLN A 178 -6.77 -11.31 3.66
N ASN A 179 -5.88 -10.41 3.26
CA ASN A 179 -5.29 -9.39 4.13
C ASN A 179 -6.16 -8.13 4.29
N ALA A 180 -7.43 -8.14 3.87
CA ALA A 180 -8.24 -6.92 3.79
C ALA A 180 -8.38 -6.20 5.14
N VAL A 181 -8.57 -6.93 6.25
CA VAL A 181 -8.68 -6.29 7.58
C VAL A 181 -7.39 -5.61 7.98
N LEU A 182 -6.23 -6.25 7.72
CA LEU A 182 -4.90 -5.66 7.94
C LEU A 182 -4.67 -4.44 7.05
N ALA A 183 -5.01 -4.54 5.76
CA ALA A 183 -4.83 -3.47 4.79
C ALA A 183 -5.67 -2.23 5.13
N LEU A 184 -6.92 -2.43 5.56
CA LEU A 184 -7.80 -1.33 5.97
C LEU A 184 -7.40 -0.75 7.35
N LYS A 185 -6.76 -1.53 8.22
CA LYS A 185 -6.10 -1.01 9.40
C LYS A 185 -4.86 -0.18 9.02
N LEU A 186 -4.02 -0.69 8.13
CA LEU A 186 -2.83 -0.01 7.62
C LEU A 186 -3.18 1.32 6.94
N SER A 187 -4.33 1.41 6.27
CA SER A 187 -4.78 2.64 5.62
C SER A 187 -5.00 3.81 6.60
N GLU A 188 -5.27 3.53 7.87
CA GLU A 188 -5.36 4.57 8.91
C GLU A 188 -3.98 5.16 9.23
N ASP A 189 -2.95 4.32 9.27
CA ASP A 189 -1.58 4.76 9.51
C ASP A 189 -1.01 5.47 8.26
N ILE A 190 -1.34 4.99 7.05
CA ILE A 190 -1.03 5.67 5.78
C ILE A 190 -1.65 7.07 5.76
N ASN A 191 -2.92 7.20 6.16
CA ASN A 191 -3.62 8.50 6.21
C ASN A 191 -2.97 9.50 7.17
N ASN A 192 -2.28 8.99 8.19
CA ASN A 192 -1.59 9.79 9.21
C ASN A 192 -0.07 9.95 8.93
N SER A 193 0.39 9.52 7.75
CA SER A 193 1.81 9.51 7.39
C SER A 193 2.17 10.46 6.26
N ASP A 194 1.37 11.50 6.04
CA ASP A 194 1.60 12.57 5.07
C ASP A 194 1.69 12.13 3.59
N PHE A 195 1.19 10.94 3.26
CA PHE A 195 1.09 10.52 1.87
C PHE A 195 0.19 11.48 1.08
N PRO A 196 0.64 11.99 -0.07
CA PRO A 196 -0.22 12.78 -0.95
C PRO A 196 -1.47 11.99 -1.37
N SER A 197 -2.64 12.64 -1.35
CA SER A 197 -3.89 12.00 -1.74
C SER A 197 -3.77 11.37 -3.14
N GLY A 198 -4.17 10.10 -3.25
CA GLY A 198 -4.12 9.32 -4.48
C GLY A 198 -2.78 8.63 -4.77
N SER A 199 -1.68 8.94 -4.06
CA SER A 199 -0.40 8.28 -4.28
C SER A 199 -0.43 6.78 -3.91
N LEU A 200 -1.19 6.44 -2.88
CA LEU A 200 -1.48 5.07 -2.48
C LEU A 200 -2.98 4.94 -2.23
N ASN A 201 -3.62 3.99 -2.92
CA ASN A 201 -5.01 3.63 -2.73
C ASN A 201 -5.10 2.15 -2.33
N ILE A 202 -6.05 1.82 -1.45
CA ILE A 202 -6.26 0.44 -0.98
C ILE A 202 -7.68 0.03 -1.31
N LEU A 203 -7.80 -1.02 -2.11
CA LEU A 203 -9.03 -1.68 -2.49
C LEU A 203 -9.06 -3.12 -1.98
N THR A 204 -10.25 -3.62 -1.72
CA THR A 204 -10.46 -4.98 -1.19
C THR A 204 -11.52 -5.73 -1.98
N GLY A 205 -11.36 -7.04 -2.13
CA GLY A 205 -12.33 -7.87 -2.84
C GLY A 205 -11.75 -9.13 -3.44
N ASN A 206 -12.51 -9.78 -4.33
CA ASN A 206 -12.00 -10.89 -5.14
C ASN A 206 -11.46 -10.35 -6.46
N PHE A 207 -10.19 -10.63 -6.74
CA PHE A 207 -9.48 -10.15 -7.94
C PHE A 207 -10.11 -10.66 -9.24
N GLU A 208 -10.62 -11.89 -9.27
CA GLU A 208 -11.30 -12.46 -10.44
C GLU A 208 -12.46 -11.60 -10.95
N ASN A 209 -13.13 -10.87 -10.06
CA ASN A 209 -14.27 -10.03 -10.42
C ASN A 209 -13.87 -8.72 -11.13
N ILE A 210 -12.60 -8.33 -11.08
CA ILE A 210 -12.12 -7.04 -11.60
C ILE A 210 -10.92 -7.18 -12.54
N VAL A 211 -10.40 -8.40 -12.77
CA VAL A 211 -9.16 -8.61 -13.55
C VAL A 211 -9.25 -8.06 -14.97
N GLU A 212 -10.40 -8.24 -15.64
CA GLU A 212 -10.62 -7.70 -16.99
C GLU A 212 -10.66 -6.16 -16.98
N ASP A 213 -11.25 -5.57 -15.94
CA ASP A 213 -11.34 -4.12 -15.82
C ASP A 213 -9.97 -3.51 -15.48
N VAL A 214 -9.12 -4.20 -14.71
CA VAL A 214 -7.74 -3.78 -14.44
C VAL A 214 -6.92 -3.77 -15.74
N GLY A 215 -7.06 -4.81 -16.58
CA GLY A 215 -6.36 -4.90 -17.86
C GLY A 215 -6.84 -3.89 -18.92
N ALA A 216 -7.99 -3.26 -18.72
CA ALA A 216 -8.56 -2.27 -19.64
C ALA A 216 -8.10 -0.83 -19.36
N HIS A 217 -7.38 -0.57 -18.26
CA HIS A 217 -6.89 0.76 -17.83
C HIS A 217 -5.42 0.96 -18.12
#